data_7ca49e03929db636720f4067639d2255
#
_entry.id   7ca49e03929db636720f4067639d2255
#
_cell.length_a   1.000
_cell.length_b   1.000
_cell.length_c   1.000
_cell.angle_alpha   90.00
_cell.angle_beta   90.00
_cell.angle_gamma   90.00
#
_symmetry.space_group_name_H-M   'P 1'
#
loop_
_entity.id
_entity.type
_entity.pdbx_description
1 polymer ?
#
loop_
_entity_poly.entity_id
_entity_poly.type
_entity_poly.pdbx_seq_one_letter_code
_entity_poly.pdbx_strand_id
1 'polypeptide(L)'
;MRDPAVDKRSSRARPFPLPDGTTQRRKLEPLELARWIETRAERLADRWLLDVRARHPRWDGDLEGLLSRFFNLLTTMLPATLGPFREEVEPLWVQASQLFGSVAAHRGLAVGEAVEEFQVFREVFIRALYAEPPAAGQYPIPLRELLRLNRIIDLGVTHAGVGHADGLFFALFQGSGVAEHMDAELTEEVNAQLGTIRDEFTAISGRAGG
;
A
#
# COMPACT_ATOMS: atom_id res chain seq x y z
N MET A 1 -62.94 -4.76 26.46
CA MET A 1 -61.97 -4.85 25.35
C MET A 1 -60.81 -3.98 25.77
N ARG A 2 -59.73 -4.58 26.33
CA ARG A 2 -58.59 -3.86 26.92
C ARG A 2 -57.40 -4.07 26.00
N ASP A 3 -56.84 -2.97 25.52
CA ASP A 3 -55.64 -2.92 24.71
C ASP A 3 -54.37 -3.22 25.54
N PRO A 4 -53.45 -4.10 25.12
CA PRO A 4 -52.23 -4.34 25.87
C PRO A 4 -51.17 -3.32 25.45
N ALA A 5 -50.70 -2.54 26.42
CA ALA A 5 -49.59 -1.61 26.28
C ALA A 5 -48.31 -2.34 25.92
N VAL A 6 -47.71 -1.96 24.78
CA VAL A 6 -46.40 -2.41 24.33
C VAL A 6 -45.31 -1.70 25.13
N ASP A 7 -44.66 -2.44 26.04
CA ASP A 7 -43.51 -2.00 26.84
C ASP A 7 -42.27 -1.89 25.93
N LYS A 8 -41.97 -0.68 25.46
CA LYS A 8 -40.72 -0.37 24.74
C LYS A 8 -39.56 -0.24 25.73
N ARG A 9 -39.03 -1.36 26.18
CA ARG A 9 -37.74 -1.35 26.88
C ARG A 9 -36.61 -1.05 25.87
N SER A 10 -36.18 0.20 25.90
CA SER A 10 -34.94 0.68 25.24
C SER A 10 -33.75 -0.16 25.70
N SER A 11 -33.31 -1.08 24.85
CA SER A 11 -32.03 -1.80 25.00
C SER A 11 -30.87 -0.82 24.75
N ARG A 12 -30.49 -0.08 25.80
CA ARG A 12 -29.23 0.65 25.80
C ARG A 12 -28.09 -0.37 25.78
N ALA A 13 -27.41 -0.50 24.61
CA ALA A 13 -26.17 -1.22 24.52
C ALA A 13 -25.21 -0.70 25.60
N ARG A 14 -24.75 -1.58 26.48
CA ARG A 14 -23.72 -1.24 27.48
C ARG A 14 -22.43 -0.91 26.74
N PRO A 15 -21.78 0.23 27.04
CA PRO A 15 -20.47 0.51 26.48
C PRO A 15 -19.48 -0.57 26.93
N PHE A 16 -18.65 -1.04 26.01
CA PHE A 16 -17.57 -1.96 26.33
C PHE A 16 -16.71 -1.38 27.45
N PRO A 17 -16.43 -2.14 28.53
CA PRO A 17 -15.54 -1.66 29.58
C PRO A 17 -14.15 -1.47 28.99
N LEU A 18 -13.66 -0.24 29.02
CA LEU A 18 -12.27 0.04 28.74
C LEU A 18 -11.43 -0.54 29.88
N PRO A 19 -10.31 -1.24 29.60
CA PRO A 19 -9.45 -1.75 30.66
C PRO A 19 -8.88 -0.58 31.46
N ASP A 20 -9.23 -0.51 32.74
CA ASP A 20 -8.60 0.37 33.74
C ASP A 20 -7.17 -0.08 33.95
N GLY A 21 -6.24 0.58 33.31
CA GLY A 21 -4.81 0.37 33.49
C GLY A 21 -4.08 1.61 33.05
N THR A 22 -3.75 2.49 33.98
CA THR A 22 -2.83 3.62 33.85
C THR A 22 -1.37 3.14 33.65
N THR A 23 -1.16 2.27 32.68
CA THR A 23 0.16 2.13 32.08
C THR A 23 0.29 3.31 31.14
N GLN A 24 1.15 4.25 31.47
CA GLN A 24 1.48 5.41 30.66
C GLN A 24 1.92 4.90 29.27
N ARG A 25 0.95 4.80 28.33
CA ARG A 25 1.18 4.33 26.97
C ARG A 25 2.11 5.34 26.32
N ARG A 26 3.39 5.00 26.21
CA ARG A 26 4.33 5.76 25.42
C ARG A 26 3.73 5.90 24.01
N LYS A 27 3.47 7.15 23.57
CA LYS A 27 2.99 7.41 22.21
C LYS A 27 4.08 6.96 21.25
N LEU A 28 3.73 6.12 20.27
CA LEU A 28 4.62 5.81 19.17
C LEU A 28 4.88 7.13 18.41
N GLU A 29 6.13 7.51 18.31
CA GLU A 29 6.49 8.68 17.50
C GLU A 29 6.35 8.33 16.01
N PRO A 30 5.90 9.26 15.16
CA PRO A 30 5.79 9.02 13.70
C PRO A 30 7.08 8.47 13.09
N LEU A 31 8.22 8.91 13.60
CA LEU A 31 9.55 8.44 13.19
C LEU A 31 9.83 6.98 13.59
N GLU A 32 9.22 6.47 14.65
CA GLU A 32 9.42 5.06 15.07
C GLU A 32 8.76 4.10 14.06
N LEU A 33 7.56 4.43 13.57
CA LEU A 33 6.91 3.63 12.54
C LEU A 33 7.68 3.71 11.21
N ALA A 34 8.12 4.89 10.81
CA ALA A 34 8.92 5.07 9.60
C ALA A 34 10.22 4.24 9.67
N ARG A 35 10.99 4.33 10.74
CA ARG A 35 12.21 3.54 10.94
C ARG A 35 11.94 2.04 10.98
N TRP A 36 10.84 1.63 11.61
CA TRP A 36 10.45 0.22 11.65
C TRP A 36 10.20 -0.33 10.23
N ILE A 37 9.51 0.45 9.38
CA ILE A 37 9.29 0.08 7.97
C ILE A 37 10.62 0.07 7.22
N GLU A 38 11.42 1.12 7.35
CA GLU A 38 12.71 1.28 6.65
C GLU A 38 13.63 0.09 6.88
N THR A 39 13.77 -0.35 8.13
CA THR A 39 14.61 -1.51 8.49
C THR A 39 14.08 -2.86 8.00
N ARG A 40 12.87 -2.90 7.43
CA ARG A 40 12.18 -4.12 6.98
C ARG A 40 11.68 -4.04 5.54
N ALA A 41 12.00 -2.94 4.85
CA ALA A 41 11.44 -2.63 3.54
C ALA A 41 11.59 -3.78 2.54
N GLU A 42 12.80 -4.31 2.39
CA GLU A 42 13.10 -5.43 1.50
C GLU A 42 12.28 -6.68 1.86
N ARG A 43 12.30 -7.10 3.13
CA ARG A 43 11.53 -8.27 3.59
C ARG A 43 10.01 -8.10 3.39
N LEU A 44 9.49 -6.88 3.55
CA LEU A 44 8.08 -6.59 3.33
C LEU A 44 7.73 -6.62 1.85
N ALA A 45 8.60 -6.10 0.99
CA ALA A 45 8.45 -6.17 -0.46
C ALA A 45 8.48 -7.61 -0.97
N ASP A 46 9.44 -8.41 -0.51
CA ASP A 46 9.55 -9.82 -0.87
C ASP A 46 8.30 -10.60 -0.42
N ARG A 47 7.82 -10.33 0.78
CA ARG A 47 6.60 -10.96 1.28
C ARG A 47 5.38 -10.57 0.46
N TRP A 48 5.27 -9.30 0.06
CA TRP A 48 4.20 -8.84 -0.81
C TRP A 48 4.26 -9.55 -2.17
N LEU A 49 5.43 -9.63 -2.78
CA LEU A 49 5.65 -10.35 -4.04
C LEU A 49 5.22 -11.82 -3.95
N LEU A 50 5.62 -12.52 -2.89
CA LEU A 50 5.25 -13.91 -2.66
C LEU A 50 3.74 -14.11 -2.51
N ASP A 51 3.07 -13.23 -1.74
CA ASP A 51 1.64 -13.35 -1.48
C ASP A 51 0.81 -13.00 -2.75
N VAL A 52 1.27 -12.04 -3.59
CA VAL A 52 0.63 -11.74 -4.87
C VAL A 52 0.89 -12.86 -5.89
N ARG A 53 2.12 -13.38 -5.97
CA ARG A 53 2.47 -14.50 -6.86
C ARG A 53 1.63 -15.76 -6.56
N ALA A 54 1.34 -16.02 -5.29
CA ALA A 54 0.50 -17.16 -4.90
C ALA A 54 -0.93 -17.06 -5.47
N ARG A 55 -1.40 -15.86 -5.78
CA ARG A 55 -2.73 -15.62 -6.39
C ARG A 55 -2.69 -15.70 -7.92
N HIS A 56 -1.52 -15.46 -8.53
CA HIS A 56 -1.30 -15.41 -9.96
C HIS A 56 -0.18 -16.39 -10.39
N PRO A 57 -0.42 -17.70 -10.45
CA PRO A 57 0.62 -18.71 -10.66
C PRO A 57 1.26 -18.70 -12.07
N ARG A 58 0.74 -17.91 -13.01
CA ARG A 58 1.20 -17.86 -14.40
C ARG A 58 2.06 -16.63 -14.70
N TRP A 59 3.01 -16.34 -13.85
CA TRP A 59 3.99 -15.26 -14.11
C TRP A 59 5.23 -15.81 -14.80
N ASP A 60 5.73 -15.05 -15.78
CA ASP A 60 7.07 -15.23 -16.30
C ASP A 60 8.11 -14.51 -15.42
N GLY A 61 9.40 -14.77 -15.69
CA GLY A 61 10.49 -14.21 -14.90
C GLY A 61 10.65 -12.70 -15.09
N ASP A 62 10.30 -12.17 -16.27
CA ASP A 62 10.44 -10.74 -16.58
C ASP A 62 9.40 -9.93 -15.80
N LEU A 63 8.17 -10.39 -15.78
CA LEU A 63 7.11 -9.79 -14.99
C LEU A 63 7.42 -9.86 -13.48
N GLU A 64 7.92 -10.99 -12.99
CA GLU A 64 8.32 -11.13 -11.59
C GLU A 64 9.41 -10.11 -11.23
N GLY A 65 10.41 -9.94 -12.10
CA GLY A 65 11.47 -8.95 -11.93
C GLY A 65 10.95 -7.51 -11.93
N LEU A 66 9.97 -7.20 -12.78
CA LEU A 66 9.33 -5.89 -12.84
C LEU A 66 8.53 -5.60 -11.55
N LEU A 67 7.68 -6.53 -11.14
CA LEU A 67 6.87 -6.38 -9.92
C LEU A 67 7.73 -6.30 -8.67
N SER A 68 8.82 -7.06 -8.60
CA SER A 68 9.80 -6.94 -7.52
C SER A 68 10.34 -5.51 -7.42
N ARG A 69 10.67 -4.87 -8.54
CA ARG A 69 11.12 -3.47 -8.57
C ARG A 69 10.05 -2.49 -8.08
N PHE A 70 8.78 -2.67 -8.51
CA PHE A 70 7.66 -1.87 -8.01
C PHE A 70 7.50 -2.00 -6.50
N PHE A 71 7.45 -3.23 -6.01
CA PHE A 71 7.19 -3.50 -4.61
C PHE A 71 8.32 -2.96 -3.72
N ASN A 72 9.56 -3.12 -4.16
CA ASN A 72 10.70 -2.52 -3.48
C ASN A 72 10.64 -0.99 -3.49
N LEU A 73 10.32 -0.36 -4.62
CA LEU A 73 10.22 1.10 -4.70
C LEU A 73 9.12 1.64 -3.79
N LEU A 74 7.90 1.12 -3.90
CA LEU A 74 6.77 1.55 -3.06
C LEU A 74 7.06 1.32 -1.58
N THR A 75 7.60 0.17 -1.20
CA THR A 75 7.92 -0.12 0.20
C THR A 75 9.02 0.79 0.74
N THR A 76 10.00 1.14 -0.08
CA THR A 76 11.12 2.04 0.28
C THR A 76 10.66 3.50 0.42
N MET A 77 9.71 3.96 -0.40
CA MET A 77 9.15 5.31 -0.29
C MET A 77 8.22 5.50 0.92
N LEU A 78 7.57 4.42 1.38
CA LEU A 78 6.53 4.50 2.41
C LEU A 78 7.00 5.18 3.73
N PRO A 79 8.20 4.94 4.29
CA PRO A 79 8.70 5.65 5.46
C PRO A 79 8.72 7.16 5.28
N ALA A 80 9.18 7.64 4.12
CA ALA A 80 9.30 9.06 3.83
C ALA A 80 7.92 9.75 3.71
N THR A 81 6.89 9.04 3.16
CA THR A 81 5.51 9.55 3.13
C THR A 81 4.87 9.66 4.51
N LEU A 82 5.39 8.96 5.50
CA LEU A 82 4.97 9.06 6.90
C LEU A 82 5.78 10.11 7.69
N GLY A 83 6.91 10.56 7.15
CA GLY A 83 7.86 11.47 7.75
C GLY A 83 7.68 12.94 7.38
N PRO A 84 8.70 13.76 7.66
CA PRO A 84 8.69 15.20 7.35
C PRO A 84 8.76 15.51 5.84
N PHE A 85 9.24 14.57 5.01
CA PHE A 85 9.37 14.73 3.56
C PHE A 85 8.13 14.29 2.79
N ARG A 86 7.01 14.17 3.48
CA ARG A 86 5.76 13.70 2.87
C ARG A 86 5.36 14.50 1.64
N GLU A 87 5.45 15.82 1.72
CA GLU A 87 4.99 16.72 0.64
C GLU A 87 5.81 16.55 -0.64
N GLU A 88 7.12 16.24 -0.51
CA GLU A 88 8.00 16.01 -1.65
C GLU A 88 7.87 14.58 -2.21
N VAL A 89 7.60 13.59 -1.36
CA VAL A 89 7.58 12.17 -1.75
C VAL A 89 6.19 11.70 -2.15
N GLU A 90 5.11 12.31 -1.64
CA GLU A 90 3.74 11.92 -2.00
C GLU A 90 3.45 11.97 -3.52
N PRO A 91 3.94 12.98 -4.29
CA PRO A 91 3.81 12.97 -5.75
C PRO A 91 4.49 11.76 -6.43
N LEU A 92 5.65 11.34 -5.96
CA LEU A 92 6.35 10.16 -6.48
C LEU A 92 5.62 8.87 -6.13
N TRP A 93 5.06 8.78 -4.91
CA TRP A 93 4.20 7.69 -4.50
C TRP A 93 2.98 7.56 -5.41
N VAL A 94 2.32 8.69 -5.72
CA VAL A 94 1.20 8.75 -6.64
C VAL A 94 1.59 8.27 -8.03
N GLN A 95 2.69 8.78 -8.57
CA GLN A 95 3.19 8.41 -9.90
C GLN A 95 3.53 6.92 -10.00
N ALA A 96 4.24 6.36 -9.00
CA ALA A 96 4.55 4.94 -8.95
C ALA A 96 3.28 4.09 -8.86
N SER A 97 2.28 4.53 -8.10
CA SER A 97 0.99 3.84 -7.97
C SER A 97 0.19 3.87 -9.27
N GLN A 98 0.17 5.00 -9.99
CA GLN A 98 -0.46 5.09 -11.32
C GLN A 98 0.22 4.17 -12.33
N LEU A 99 1.55 4.19 -12.35
CA LEU A 99 2.33 3.31 -13.22
C LEU A 99 2.06 1.82 -12.92
N PHE A 100 1.97 1.45 -11.64
CA PHE A 100 1.57 0.10 -11.23
C PHE A 100 0.19 -0.28 -11.77
N GLY A 101 -0.79 0.61 -11.68
CA GLY A 101 -2.13 0.39 -12.22
C GLY A 101 -2.13 0.23 -13.74
N SER A 102 -1.38 1.05 -14.46
CA SER A 102 -1.21 0.93 -15.91
C SER A 102 -0.62 -0.44 -16.29
N VAL A 103 0.42 -0.88 -15.59
CA VAL A 103 1.01 -2.22 -15.76
C VAL A 103 -0.02 -3.33 -15.51
N ALA A 104 -0.86 -3.18 -14.48
CA ALA A 104 -1.91 -4.15 -14.20
C ALA A 104 -2.92 -4.26 -15.37
N ALA A 105 -3.29 -3.12 -15.99
CA ALA A 105 -4.15 -3.10 -17.18
C ALA A 105 -3.50 -3.84 -18.36
N HIS A 106 -2.20 -3.60 -18.63
CA HIS A 106 -1.46 -4.29 -19.70
C HIS A 106 -1.24 -5.79 -19.41
N ARG A 107 -1.31 -6.21 -18.16
CA ARG A 107 -1.34 -7.63 -17.77
C ARG A 107 -2.71 -8.28 -17.98
N GLY A 108 -3.70 -7.54 -18.46
CA GLY A 108 -5.06 -8.00 -18.62
C GLY A 108 -5.85 -8.17 -17.31
N LEU A 109 -5.34 -7.62 -16.20
CA LEU A 109 -6.07 -7.65 -14.92
C LEU A 109 -7.28 -6.72 -14.96
N ALA A 110 -8.36 -7.13 -14.32
CA ALA A 110 -9.44 -6.21 -14.01
C ALA A 110 -8.98 -5.20 -12.92
N VAL A 111 -9.59 -4.01 -12.89
CA VAL A 111 -9.25 -2.99 -11.89
C VAL A 111 -9.39 -3.51 -10.45
N GLY A 112 -10.36 -4.38 -10.20
CA GLY A 112 -10.53 -5.03 -8.88
C GLY A 112 -9.33 -5.88 -8.48
N GLU A 113 -8.73 -6.62 -9.42
CA GLU A 113 -7.55 -7.44 -9.19
C GLU A 113 -6.31 -6.57 -8.89
N ALA A 114 -6.14 -5.45 -9.60
CA ALA A 114 -5.08 -4.48 -9.30
C ALA A 114 -5.24 -3.88 -7.88
N VAL A 115 -6.47 -3.58 -7.48
CA VAL A 115 -6.79 -3.12 -6.11
C VAL A 115 -6.49 -4.21 -5.09
N GLU A 116 -6.81 -5.46 -5.37
CA GLU A 116 -6.51 -6.59 -4.48
C GLU A 116 -5.00 -6.77 -4.26
N GLU A 117 -4.17 -6.57 -5.28
CA GLU A 117 -2.70 -6.61 -5.12
C GLU A 117 -2.21 -5.55 -4.11
N PHE A 118 -2.78 -4.33 -4.13
CA PHE A 118 -2.52 -3.32 -3.08
C PHE A 118 -3.12 -3.67 -1.71
N GLN A 119 -4.22 -4.39 -1.66
CA GLN A 119 -4.77 -4.87 -0.39
C GLN A 119 -3.86 -5.94 0.24
N VAL A 120 -3.23 -6.79 -0.59
CA VAL A 120 -2.17 -7.70 -0.11
C VAL A 120 -1.03 -6.93 0.54
N PHE A 121 -0.59 -5.82 -0.06
CA PHE A 121 0.40 -4.93 0.54
C PHE A 121 0.00 -4.47 1.95
N ARG A 122 -1.23 -3.96 2.09
CA ARG A 122 -1.79 -3.58 3.40
C ARG A 122 -1.75 -4.72 4.40
N GLU A 123 -2.20 -5.92 3.99
CA GLU A 123 -2.22 -7.09 4.86
C GLU A 123 -0.83 -7.49 5.33
N VAL A 124 0.16 -7.47 4.44
CA VAL A 124 1.56 -7.78 4.76
C VAL A 124 2.07 -6.84 5.86
N PHE A 125 1.82 -5.52 5.70
CA PHE A 125 2.23 -4.54 6.71
C PHE A 125 1.52 -4.73 8.04
N ILE A 126 0.20 -4.88 8.04
CA ILE A 126 -0.56 -5.06 9.27
C ILE A 126 -0.12 -6.33 9.99
N ARG A 127 0.02 -7.46 9.28
CA ARG A 127 0.49 -8.72 9.87
C ARG A 127 1.90 -8.59 10.46
N ALA A 128 2.81 -7.94 9.74
CA ALA A 128 4.17 -7.72 10.22
C ALA A 128 4.19 -6.81 11.47
N LEU A 129 3.41 -5.74 11.49
CA LEU A 129 3.26 -4.84 12.63
C LEU A 129 2.72 -5.55 13.88
N TYR A 130 1.80 -6.51 13.71
CA TYR A 130 1.28 -7.30 14.83
C TYR A 130 2.25 -8.40 15.28
N ALA A 131 3.01 -8.98 14.36
CA ALA A 131 3.99 -10.03 14.69
C ALA A 131 5.25 -9.45 15.38
N GLU A 132 5.70 -8.29 14.92
CA GLU A 132 6.94 -7.65 15.38
C GLU A 132 6.69 -6.14 15.58
N PRO A 133 6.01 -5.70 16.64
CA PRO A 133 5.67 -4.28 16.84
C PRO A 133 6.92 -3.39 16.96
N PRO A 134 6.83 -2.10 16.56
CA PRO A 134 7.96 -1.16 16.54
C PRO A 134 8.66 -0.96 17.89
N ALA A 135 7.94 -1.08 18.98
CA ALA A 135 8.49 -0.96 20.32
C ALA A 135 8.14 -2.19 21.16
N ALA A 136 9.14 -2.82 21.76
CA ALA A 136 8.94 -3.96 22.67
C ALA A 136 8.00 -3.57 23.82
N GLY A 137 6.88 -4.28 23.94
CA GLY A 137 5.88 -4.06 25.00
C GLY A 137 4.76 -3.09 24.67
N GLN A 138 4.72 -2.50 23.48
CA GLN A 138 3.60 -1.64 23.05
C GLN A 138 2.60 -2.42 22.18
N TYR A 139 1.71 -3.15 22.80
CA TYR A 139 0.47 -3.61 22.21
C TYR A 139 -0.70 -2.85 22.86
N PRO A 140 -1.65 -2.35 22.07
CA PRO A 140 -1.74 -2.31 20.61
C PRO A 140 -1.03 -1.08 20.00
N ILE A 141 -0.66 -1.17 18.71
CA ILE A 141 -0.20 -0.02 17.93
C ILE A 141 -1.26 1.09 18.03
N PRO A 142 -0.87 2.36 18.24
CA PRO A 142 -1.82 3.46 18.31
C PRO A 142 -2.66 3.53 17.03
N LEU A 143 -3.98 3.56 17.18
CA LEU A 143 -4.92 3.64 16.06
C LEU A 143 -4.57 4.77 15.08
N ARG A 144 -4.08 5.90 15.60
CA ARG A 144 -3.66 7.04 14.77
C ARG A 144 -2.58 6.65 13.76
N GLU A 145 -1.56 5.90 14.17
CA GLU A 145 -0.46 5.51 13.29
C GLU A 145 -0.92 4.47 12.26
N LEU A 146 -1.79 3.55 12.67
CA LEU A 146 -2.42 2.62 11.76
C LEU A 146 -3.29 3.33 10.71
N LEU A 147 -4.07 4.34 11.12
CA LEU A 147 -4.88 5.14 10.21
C LEU A 147 -4.02 5.99 9.26
N ARG A 148 -2.86 6.48 9.72
CA ARG A 148 -1.90 7.19 8.89
C ARG A 148 -1.34 6.29 7.79
N LEU A 149 -0.87 5.09 8.16
CA LEU A 149 -0.40 4.09 7.21
C LEU A 149 -1.49 3.73 6.21
N ASN A 150 -2.71 3.42 6.68
CA ASN A 150 -3.82 3.10 5.80
C ASN A 150 -4.14 4.23 4.80
N ARG A 151 -4.10 5.50 5.24
CA ARG A 151 -4.36 6.64 4.35
C ARG A 151 -3.39 6.72 3.17
N ILE A 152 -2.11 6.44 3.39
CA ILE A 152 -1.11 6.43 2.32
C ILE A 152 -1.32 5.23 1.39
N ILE A 153 -1.65 4.06 1.93
CA ILE A 153 -1.97 2.89 1.12
C ILE A 153 -3.24 3.13 0.31
N ASP A 154 -4.28 3.73 0.90
CA ASP A 154 -5.53 4.08 0.19
C ASP A 154 -5.30 5.10 -0.93
N LEU A 155 -4.37 6.04 -0.74
CA LEU A 155 -3.94 6.94 -1.81
C LEU A 155 -3.33 6.14 -2.96
N GLY A 156 -2.45 5.17 -2.68
CA GLY A 156 -1.88 4.26 -3.69
C GLY A 156 -2.95 3.46 -4.41
N VAL A 157 -3.90 2.86 -3.69
CA VAL A 157 -5.06 2.13 -4.27
C VAL A 157 -5.85 3.02 -5.23
N THR A 158 -6.16 4.25 -4.82
CA THR A 158 -6.91 5.20 -5.66
C THR A 158 -6.17 5.49 -6.95
N HIS A 159 -4.87 5.78 -6.86
CA HIS A 159 -4.05 6.13 -8.02
C HIS A 159 -3.71 4.92 -8.90
N ALA A 160 -3.60 3.72 -8.35
CA ALA A 160 -3.52 2.50 -9.15
C ALA A 160 -4.81 2.31 -9.99
N GLY A 161 -5.99 2.60 -9.42
CA GLY A 161 -7.23 2.60 -10.18
C GLY A 161 -7.25 3.61 -11.33
N VAL A 162 -6.73 4.83 -11.10
CA VAL A 162 -6.60 5.86 -12.15
C VAL A 162 -5.65 5.37 -13.26
N GLY A 163 -4.45 4.94 -12.89
CA GLY A 163 -3.46 4.44 -13.87
C GLY A 163 -3.95 3.23 -14.65
N HIS A 164 -4.74 2.34 -14.02
CA HIS A 164 -5.39 1.23 -14.70
C HIS A 164 -6.39 1.72 -15.77
N ALA A 165 -7.23 2.70 -15.43
CA ALA A 165 -8.18 3.27 -16.38
C ALA A 165 -7.47 3.95 -17.56
N ASP A 166 -6.41 4.70 -17.28
CA ASP A 166 -5.60 5.35 -18.31
C ASP A 166 -4.92 4.32 -19.22
N GLY A 167 -4.33 3.25 -18.65
CA GLY A 167 -3.72 2.17 -19.41
C GLY A 167 -4.70 1.47 -20.34
N LEU A 168 -5.92 1.18 -19.87
CA LEU A 168 -6.98 0.62 -20.71
C LEU A 168 -7.40 1.59 -21.83
N PHE A 169 -7.53 2.87 -21.52
CA PHE A 169 -7.90 3.88 -22.51
C PHE A 169 -6.84 3.95 -23.64
N PHE A 170 -5.56 3.97 -23.30
CA PHE A 170 -4.48 3.97 -24.28
C PHE A 170 -4.48 2.70 -25.14
N ALA A 171 -4.63 1.52 -24.53
CA ALA A 171 -4.70 0.26 -25.27
C ALA A 171 -5.86 0.23 -26.29
N LEU A 172 -7.04 0.73 -25.90
CA LEU A 172 -8.20 0.83 -26.76
C LEU A 172 -8.00 1.85 -27.91
N PHE A 173 -7.36 3.00 -27.60
CA PHE A 173 -7.18 4.07 -28.58
C PHE A 173 -6.14 3.72 -29.65
N GLN A 174 -5.12 2.96 -29.29
CA GLN A 174 -4.09 2.50 -30.22
C GLN A 174 -4.52 1.31 -31.08
N GLY A 175 -5.73 0.77 -30.85
CA GLY A 175 -6.27 -0.37 -31.59
C GLY A 175 -5.53 -1.69 -31.34
N SER A 176 -4.62 -1.70 -30.37
CA SER A 176 -3.80 -2.88 -30.03
C SER A 176 -4.60 -3.96 -29.25
N GLY A 177 -5.85 -3.64 -28.83
CA GLY A 177 -6.58 -4.51 -27.91
C GLY A 177 -5.92 -4.56 -26.52
N VAL A 178 -6.56 -5.24 -25.57
CA VAL A 178 -5.89 -5.56 -24.29
C VAL A 178 -4.84 -6.61 -24.63
N ALA A 179 -3.58 -6.25 -24.59
CA ALA A 179 -2.49 -7.20 -24.80
C ALA A 179 -2.58 -8.28 -23.69
N GLU A 180 -2.63 -9.55 -24.07
CA GLU A 180 -2.60 -10.65 -23.10
C GLU A 180 -1.22 -10.79 -22.44
N HIS A 181 -0.22 -10.05 -22.92
CA HIS A 181 1.18 -10.11 -22.45
C HIS A 181 1.82 -8.73 -22.55
N MET A 182 2.61 -8.39 -21.56
CA MET A 182 3.52 -7.25 -21.64
C MET A 182 4.65 -7.58 -22.63
N ASP A 183 4.79 -6.76 -23.66
CA ASP A 183 5.93 -6.91 -24.58
C ASP A 183 7.24 -6.34 -23.97
N ALA A 184 8.36 -6.64 -24.60
CA ALA A 184 9.67 -6.23 -24.12
C ALA A 184 9.85 -4.70 -24.14
N GLU A 185 9.25 -4.01 -25.13
CA GLU A 185 9.35 -2.55 -25.28
C GLU A 185 8.62 -1.83 -24.14
N LEU A 186 7.39 -2.24 -23.84
CA LEU A 186 6.64 -1.70 -22.70
C LEU A 186 7.33 -1.98 -21.36
N THR A 187 7.90 -3.20 -21.22
CA THR A 187 8.65 -3.57 -20.01
C THR A 187 9.88 -2.67 -19.83
N GLU A 188 10.61 -2.34 -20.91
CA GLU A 188 11.76 -1.44 -20.87
C GLU A 188 11.33 0.00 -20.53
N GLU A 189 10.25 0.50 -21.14
CA GLU A 189 9.69 1.82 -20.85
C GLU A 189 9.29 1.95 -19.37
N VAL A 190 8.54 0.98 -18.85
CA VAL A 190 8.14 0.97 -17.44
C VAL A 190 9.36 0.93 -16.51
N ASN A 191 10.38 0.14 -16.85
CA ASN A 191 11.62 0.10 -16.08
C ASN A 191 12.36 1.44 -16.07
N ALA A 192 12.39 2.15 -17.20
CA ALA A 192 12.99 3.49 -17.30
C ALA A 192 12.22 4.49 -16.41
N GLN A 193 10.88 4.45 -16.44
CA GLN A 193 10.04 5.31 -15.58
C GLN A 193 10.25 5.00 -14.09
N LEU A 194 10.32 3.72 -13.70
CA LEU A 194 10.66 3.32 -12.32
C LEU A 194 12.05 3.80 -11.90
N GLY A 195 13.01 3.76 -12.82
CA GLY A 195 14.36 4.30 -12.62
C GLY A 195 14.31 5.78 -12.29
N THR A 196 13.59 6.57 -13.10
CA THR A 196 13.42 8.01 -12.89
C THR A 196 12.81 8.32 -11.53
N ILE A 197 11.70 7.67 -11.16
CA ILE A 197 11.05 7.87 -9.86
C ILE A 197 12.02 7.53 -8.71
N ARG A 198 12.81 6.46 -8.85
CA ARG A 198 13.80 6.07 -7.84
C ARG A 198 14.90 7.11 -7.68
N ASP A 199 15.41 7.66 -8.78
CA ASP A 199 16.47 8.65 -8.78
C ASP A 199 15.99 9.96 -8.13
N GLU A 200 14.78 10.41 -8.46
CA GLU A 200 14.13 11.56 -7.82
C GLU A 200 13.94 11.33 -6.31
N PHE A 201 13.44 10.16 -5.93
CA PHE A 201 13.29 9.80 -4.51
C PHE A 201 14.63 9.80 -3.79
N THR A 202 15.68 9.26 -4.42
CA THR A 202 17.03 9.23 -3.84
C THR A 202 17.58 10.64 -3.66
N ALA A 203 17.33 11.54 -4.61
CA ALA A 203 17.74 12.94 -4.52
C ALA A 203 17.03 13.69 -3.36
N ILE A 204 15.75 13.38 -3.09
CA ILE A 204 15.01 13.93 -1.94
C ILE A 204 15.60 13.38 -0.63
N SER A 205 15.77 12.05 -0.55
CA SER A 205 16.26 11.37 0.66
C SER A 205 17.70 11.75 0.99
N GLY A 206 18.57 11.98 -0.01
CA GLY A 206 19.95 12.43 0.19
C GLY A 206 20.06 13.82 0.81
N ARG A 207 19.08 14.71 0.57
CA ARG A 207 19.03 16.04 1.21
C ARG A 207 18.64 15.99 2.69
N ALA A 208 18.06 14.87 3.12
CA ALA A 208 17.63 14.67 4.49
C ALA A 208 18.75 14.23 5.45
N GLY A 209 19.84 13.71 4.91
CA GLY A 209 20.98 13.18 5.70
C GLY A 209 22.16 14.14 5.83
N GLY A 210 22.10 15.32 5.25
CA GLY A 210 23.13 16.36 5.35
C GLY A 210 22.66 17.52 6.20
#